data_94e7193fd44dffa1bda50d331ed59d0a
#
_entry.id   94e7193fd44dffa1bda50d331ed59d0a
#
_cell.length_a   1.000
_cell.length_b   1.000
_cell.length_c   1.000
_cell.angle_alpha   90.00
_cell.angle_beta   90.00
_cell.angle_gamma   90.00
#
_symmetry.space_group_name_H-M   'P 1'
#
loop_
_entity.id
_entity.type
_entity.pdbx_description
1 polymer ?
#
loop_
_entity_poly.entity_id
_entity_poly.type
_entity_poly.pdbx_seq_one_letter_code
_entity_poly.pdbx_strand_id
1 'polypeptide(L)'
;MLLYVLMGVVSLISLNFALKYRENNKSKSLLYLSCGIIVWTIFASFRVVAYGVGGSDAINYVGYFENCTTGAKVFPYSDHMDWLMGVIITAIRYCTSNRYMFFIIIYGFMSWTYYYFCYKFAPKKSSSIPFFLLFFLYLRSFCSLRSNFCISLILLGLIGLFYLKNYKVYLITFSSVLVHKAGLVFAMVLPFLQVFKKRKLSVPMVIALITISSLLASVLQRIFLSSFADADLGGAYQSYASESLEGGGFFDNAWKIAMEQMALGVLMFFNIKNLRRRWETFDEVDKKRIEIIYLICVFDFMLIPVNYIMSIWRGYEFFYAARLVMWGEVIASSHIAKFRIVKLLIFAAFVAWMIFRVERTYEDSALMPYFFEPLQYI
;
A
#
# COMPACT_ATOMS: atom_id res chain seq x y z
N MET A 1 -10.12 -13.67 -13.26
CA MET A 1 -10.57 -12.26 -13.14
C MET A 1 -11.79 -12.08 -12.23
N LEU A 2 -12.92 -12.82 -12.45
CA LEU A 2 -14.15 -12.66 -11.64
C LEU A 2 -13.90 -12.74 -10.12
N LEU A 3 -13.09 -13.68 -9.66
CA LEU A 3 -12.77 -13.87 -8.24
C LEU A 3 -12.08 -12.66 -7.63
N TYR A 4 -11.20 -12.00 -8.37
CA TYR A 4 -10.54 -10.76 -7.92
C TYR A 4 -11.54 -9.59 -7.79
N VAL A 5 -12.47 -9.49 -8.73
CA VAL A 5 -13.57 -8.52 -8.65
C VAL A 5 -14.44 -8.80 -7.41
N LEU A 6 -14.79 -10.06 -7.14
CA LEU A 6 -15.53 -10.45 -5.94
C LEU A 6 -14.78 -10.08 -4.65
N MET A 7 -13.46 -10.26 -4.59
CA MET A 7 -12.68 -9.85 -3.43
C MET A 7 -12.65 -8.32 -3.25
N GLY A 8 -12.66 -7.55 -4.33
CA GLY A 8 -12.86 -6.10 -4.29
C GLY A 8 -14.24 -5.72 -3.75
N VAL A 9 -15.28 -6.44 -4.14
CA VAL A 9 -16.65 -6.25 -3.61
C VAL A 9 -16.71 -6.58 -2.12
N VAL A 10 -16.03 -7.64 -1.66
CA VAL A 10 -15.90 -7.96 -0.24
C VAL A 10 -15.29 -6.80 0.54
N SER A 11 -14.24 -6.18 -0.01
CA SER A 11 -13.60 -5.01 0.61
C SER A 11 -14.57 -3.84 0.76
N LEU A 12 -15.26 -3.52 -0.34
CA LEU A 12 -16.24 -2.45 -0.37
C LEU A 12 -17.36 -2.67 0.64
N ILE A 13 -17.97 -3.87 0.65
CA ILE A 13 -19.10 -4.19 1.52
C ILE A 13 -18.67 -4.18 2.98
N SER A 14 -17.59 -4.87 3.33
CA SER A 14 -17.15 -5.00 4.71
C SER A 14 -16.74 -3.65 5.30
N LEU A 15 -15.97 -2.83 4.59
CA LEU A 15 -15.61 -1.49 5.05
C LEU A 15 -16.81 -0.54 5.10
N ASN A 16 -17.71 -0.59 4.12
CA ASN A 16 -18.93 0.23 4.14
C ASN A 16 -19.78 -0.03 5.38
N PHE A 17 -20.03 -1.30 5.71
CA PHE A 17 -20.81 -1.65 6.90
C PHE A 17 -20.03 -1.41 8.19
N ALA A 18 -18.71 -1.68 8.22
CA ALA A 18 -17.87 -1.37 9.37
C ALA A 18 -17.91 0.13 9.71
N LEU A 19 -17.79 1.00 8.70
CA LEU A 19 -17.86 2.46 8.87
C LEU A 19 -19.27 2.92 9.29
N LYS A 20 -20.31 2.34 8.69
CA LYS A 20 -21.71 2.66 9.03
C LYS A 20 -22.03 2.40 10.50
N TYR A 21 -21.53 1.28 11.06
CA TYR A 21 -21.80 0.89 12.45
C TYR A 21 -20.75 1.37 13.46
N ARG A 22 -19.69 2.06 13.03
CA ARG A 22 -18.53 2.42 13.85
C ARG A 22 -18.89 3.14 15.16
N GLU A 23 -19.90 4.01 15.13
CA GLU A 23 -20.32 4.80 16.28
C GLU A 23 -21.53 4.20 17.00
N ASN A 24 -22.47 3.65 16.25
CA ASN A 24 -23.75 3.21 16.80
C ASN A 24 -23.71 1.78 17.37
N ASN A 25 -22.85 0.91 16.83
CA ASN A 25 -22.72 -0.47 17.28
C ASN A 25 -21.31 -1.01 17.00
N LYS A 26 -20.43 -0.81 17.95
CA LYS A 26 -19.01 -1.18 17.83
C LYS A 26 -18.82 -2.68 17.57
N SER A 27 -19.63 -3.55 18.18
CA SER A 27 -19.52 -5.01 17.96
C SER A 27 -19.86 -5.39 16.53
N LYS A 28 -20.95 -4.86 15.96
CA LYS A 28 -21.29 -5.06 14.55
C LYS A 28 -20.24 -4.50 13.62
N SER A 29 -19.70 -3.31 13.94
CA SER A 29 -18.64 -2.67 13.18
C SER A 29 -17.40 -3.57 13.10
N LEU A 30 -16.94 -4.08 14.24
CA LEU A 30 -15.79 -4.98 14.32
C LEU A 30 -16.06 -6.32 13.62
N LEU A 31 -17.29 -6.85 13.71
CA LEU A 31 -17.66 -8.07 13.00
C LEU A 31 -17.48 -7.91 11.48
N TYR A 32 -18.04 -6.86 10.88
CA TYR A 32 -17.87 -6.63 9.43
C TYR A 32 -16.41 -6.42 9.03
N LEU A 33 -15.65 -5.68 9.86
CA LEU A 33 -14.23 -5.48 9.65
C LEU A 33 -13.46 -6.82 9.66
N SER A 34 -13.72 -7.65 10.68
CA SER A 34 -13.10 -8.97 10.82
C SER A 34 -13.48 -9.93 9.70
N CYS A 35 -14.74 -9.93 9.24
CA CYS A 35 -15.15 -10.74 8.10
C CYS A 35 -14.34 -10.43 6.85
N GLY A 36 -14.14 -9.15 6.52
CA GLY A 36 -13.31 -8.76 5.38
C GLY A 36 -11.86 -9.21 5.51
N ILE A 37 -11.27 -9.02 6.69
CA ILE A 37 -9.90 -9.42 7.00
C ILE A 37 -9.74 -10.95 6.87
N ILE A 38 -10.64 -11.72 7.45
CA ILE A 38 -10.60 -13.19 7.41
C ILE A 38 -10.74 -13.71 5.97
N VAL A 39 -11.69 -13.20 5.20
CA VAL A 39 -11.91 -13.61 3.81
C VAL A 39 -10.64 -13.35 2.99
N TRP A 40 -10.02 -12.18 3.11
CA TRP A 40 -8.79 -11.89 2.41
C TRP A 40 -7.62 -12.79 2.85
N THR A 41 -7.50 -13.03 4.16
CA THR A 41 -6.47 -13.88 4.71
C THR A 41 -6.58 -15.31 4.18
N ILE A 42 -7.80 -15.87 4.18
CA ILE A 42 -8.07 -17.20 3.62
C ILE A 42 -7.73 -17.23 2.13
N PHE A 43 -8.22 -16.24 1.38
CA PHE A 43 -7.97 -16.13 -0.05
C PHE A 43 -6.47 -16.13 -0.37
N ALA A 44 -5.68 -15.35 0.35
CA ALA A 44 -4.25 -15.27 0.10
C ALA A 44 -3.48 -16.51 0.57
N SER A 45 -3.88 -17.08 1.71
CA SER A 45 -3.09 -18.14 2.37
C SER A 45 -3.25 -19.50 1.73
N PHE A 46 -4.42 -19.80 1.15
CA PHE A 46 -4.73 -21.10 0.56
C PHE A 46 -4.66 -21.10 -0.97
N ARG A 47 -4.01 -20.11 -1.57
CA ARG A 47 -3.73 -20.15 -3.00
C ARG A 47 -2.61 -21.14 -3.32
N VAL A 48 -2.68 -21.73 -4.48
CA VAL A 48 -1.55 -22.51 -5.03
C VAL A 48 -0.39 -21.58 -5.27
N VAL A 49 0.78 -21.95 -4.77
CA VAL A 49 2.05 -21.25 -4.98
C VAL A 49 3.01 -22.24 -5.65
N ALA A 50 3.28 -21.98 -6.93
CA ALA A 50 4.19 -22.76 -7.76
C ALA A 50 4.90 -21.80 -8.74
N TYR A 51 5.87 -22.34 -9.50
CA TYR A 51 6.53 -21.55 -10.54
C TYR A 51 5.51 -21.06 -11.57
N GLY A 52 5.45 -19.74 -11.77
CA GLY A 52 4.50 -19.11 -12.68
C GLY A 52 3.05 -19.02 -12.19
N VAL A 53 2.75 -19.38 -10.92
CA VAL A 53 1.40 -19.37 -10.35
C VAL A 53 1.41 -18.87 -8.90
N GLY A 54 0.44 -18.06 -8.55
CA GLY A 54 0.24 -17.62 -7.17
C GLY A 54 1.08 -16.42 -6.73
N GLY A 55 1.71 -15.74 -7.67
CA GLY A 55 2.57 -14.58 -7.47
C GLY A 55 4.05 -14.86 -7.68
N SER A 56 4.73 -14.00 -8.43
CA SER A 56 6.11 -14.21 -8.89
C SER A 56 7.12 -14.43 -7.76
N ASP A 57 6.98 -13.71 -6.64
CA ASP A 57 7.91 -13.84 -5.51
C ASP A 57 7.49 -14.88 -4.47
N ALA A 58 6.23 -15.32 -4.50
CA ALA A 58 5.67 -16.15 -3.42
C ALA A 58 6.42 -17.47 -3.23
N ILE A 59 6.84 -18.10 -4.33
CA ILE A 59 7.60 -19.36 -4.30
C ILE A 59 8.95 -19.21 -3.58
N ASN A 60 9.60 -18.05 -3.73
CA ASN A 60 10.86 -17.77 -3.06
C ASN A 60 10.66 -17.70 -1.53
N TYR A 61 9.56 -17.08 -1.07
CA TYR A 61 9.26 -17.02 0.37
C TYR A 61 8.87 -18.38 0.96
N VAL A 62 8.20 -19.24 0.18
CA VAL A 62 7.99 -20.65 0.56
C VAL A 62 9.35 -21.34 0.71
N GLY A 63 10.24 -21.20 -0.26
CA GLY A 63 11.58 -21.76 -0.20
C GLY A 63 12.38 -21.27 1.02
N TYR A 64 12.37 -19.96 1.32
CA TYR A 64 13.02 -19.42 2.52
C TYR A 64 12.42 -19.98 3.82
N PHE A 65 11.11 -20.13 3.89
CA PHE A 65 10.44 -20.67 5.06
C PHE A 65 10.73 -22.16 5.25
N GLU A 66 10.65 -22.96 4.19
CA GLU A 66 10.85 -24.43 4.23
C GLU A 66 12.31 -24.80 4.51
N ASN A 67 13.25 -24.06 3.92
CA ASN A 67 14.70 -24.29 4.09
C ASN A 67 15.29 -23.66 5.35
N CYS A 68 14.49 -22.91 6.13
CA CYS A 68 14.90 -22.39 7.41
C CYS A 68 14.99 -23.55 8.42
N THR A 69 16.16 -24.16 8.54
CA THR A 69 16.40 -25.26 9.48
C THR A 69 16.61 -24.72 10.89
N THR A 70 15.82 -25.23 11.81
CA THR A 70 15.98 -24.97 13.24
C THR A 70 17.29 -25.59 13.74
N GLY A 71 18.26 -24.76 14.08
CA GLY A 71 19.48 -25.22 14.79
C GLY A 71 20.83 -24.99 14.11
N ALA A 72 20.88 -24.73 12.81
CA ALA A 72 22.14 -24.48 12.10
C ALA A 72 22.08 -23.15 11.33
N LYS A 73 22.53 -22.07 11.91
CA LYS A 73 22.52 -20.70 11.39
C LYS A 73 21.12 -20.07 11.35
N VAL A 74 20.90 -19.16 12.25
CA VAL A 74 19.65 -18.46 12.61
C VAL A 74 19.02 -17.65 11.47
N PHE A 75 19.62 -17.62 10.30
CA PHE A 75 19.09 -16.88 9.16
C PHE A 75 19.28 -17.65 7.85
N PRO A 76 18.25 -17.75 7.00
CA PRO A 76 18.48 -17.94 5.59
C PRO A 76 19.15 -16.64 5.08
N TYR A 77 20.46 -16.52 5.29
CA TYR A 77 21.24 -15.41 4.78
C TYR A 77 21.34 -15.63 3.26
N SER A 78 20.44 -15.02 2.53
CA SER A 78 20.66 -14.77 1.12
C SER A 78 20.92 -13.27 0.99
N ASP A 79 21.82 -12.86 0.11
CA ASP A 79 22.09 -11.46 -0.22
C ASP A 79 20.84 -10.69 -0.65
N HIS A 80 19.72 -11.40 -0.81
CA HIS A 80 18.42 -10.90 -1.22
C HIS A 80 17.39 -10.73 -0.10
N MET A 81 17.70 -11.10 1.17
CA MET A 81 16.77 -11.04 2.28
C MET A 81 17.14 -9.95 3.29
N ASP A 82 16.26 -8.98 3.50
CA ASP A 82 16.46 -7.96 4.53
C ASP A 82 16.31 -8.55 5.94
N TRP A 83 17.10 -8.05 6.90
CA TRP A 83 17.31 -8.64 8.21
C TRP A 83 16.02 -8.95 8.98
N LEU A 84 15.11 -7.97 9.13
CA LEU A 84 13.90 -8.17 9.93
C LEU A 84 12.93 -9.18 9.30
N MET A 85 12.87 -9.21 7.96
CA MET A 85 12.06 -10.22 7.28
C MET A 85 12.59 -11.63 7.51
N GLY A 86 13.90 -11.81 7.49
CA GLY A 86 14.55 -13.08 7.84
C GLY A 86 14.24 -13.49 9.29
N VAL A 87 14.30 -12.56 10.25
CA VAL A 87 13.92 -12.81 11.66
C VAL A 87 12.47 -13.26 11.77
N ILE A 88 11.55 -12.60 11.07
CA ILE A 88 10.12 -12.92 11.11
C ILE A 88 9.88 -14.33 10.55
N ILE A 89 10.45 -14.65 9.39
CA ILE A 89 10.33 -15.99 8.78
C ILE A 89 10.85 -17.06 9.74
N THR A 90 12.02 -16.85 10.34
CA THR A 90 12.63 -17.76 11.28
C THR A 90 11.76 -17.94 12.53
N ALA A 91 11.25 -16.85 13.11
CA ALA A 91 10.38 -16.91 14.27
C ALA A 91 9.09 -17.71 13.99
N ILE A 92 8.48 -17.50 12.83
CA ILE A 92 7.30 -18.28 12.43
C ILE A 92 7.67 -19.76 12.25
N ARG A 93 8.84 -20.04 11.64
CA ARG A 93 9.30 -21.41 11.43
C ARG A 93 9.54 -22.16 12.74
N TYR A 94 10.00 -21.47 13.79
CA TYR A 94 10.10 -22.06 15.13
C TYR A 94 8.75 -22.49 15.69
N CYS A 95 7.67 -21.74 15.38
CA CYS A 95 6.33 -22.02 15.89
C CYS A 95 5.59 -23.09 15.05
N THR A 96 5.89 -23.20 13.75
CA THR A 96 5.18 -24.10 12.84
C THR A 96 6.01 -24.44 11.61
N SER A 97 5.87 -25.69 11.12
CA SER A 97 6.41 -26.11 9.82
C SER A 97 5.39 -25.98 8.67
N ASN A 98 4.15 -25.59 8.98
CA ASN A 98 3.07 -25.52 8.02
C ASN A 98 3.13 -24.21 7.23
N ARG A 99 3.31 -24.27 5.89
CA ARG A 99 3.36 -23.10 5.00
C ARG A 99 2.07 -22.26 5.00
N TYR A 100 0.91 -22.90 5.21
CA TYR A 100 -0.36 -22.15 5.30
C TYR A 100 -0.40 -21.28 6.53
N MET A 101 0.11 -21.75 7.66
CA MET A 101 0.22 -20.96 8.89
C MET A 101 1.18 -19.77 8.71
N PHE A 102 2.30 -19.98 8.00
CA PHE A 102 3.18 -18.87 7.61
C PHE A 102 2.41 -17.80 6.82
N PHE A 103 1.68 -18.18 5.79
CA PHE A 103 0.90 -17.26 4.98
C PHE A 103 -0.26 -16.61 5.77
N ILE A 104 -0.97 -17.36 6.62
CA ILE A 104 -2.03 -16.83 7.48
C ILE A 104 -1.50 -15.70 8.37
N ILE A 105 -0.33 -15.89 8.98
CA ILE A 105 0.28 -14.88 9.85
C ILE A 105 0.66 -13.64 9.05
N ILE A 106 1.38 -13.80 7.95
CA ILE A 106 1.87 -12.67 7.14
C ILE A 106 0.72 -11.94 6.43
N TYR A 107 -0.12 -12.66 5.71
CA TYR A 107 -1.25 -12.04 4.98
C TYR A 107 -2.36 -11.57 5.91
N GLY A 108 -2.56 -12.23 7.04
CA GLY A 108 -3.46 -11.78 8.10
C GLY A 108 -3.03 -10.45 8.70
N PHE A 109 -1.74 -10.27 8.96
CA PHE A 109 -1.20 -9.00 9.43
C PHE A 109 -1.37 -7.87 8.39
N MET A 110 -1.08 -8.15 7.11
CA MET A 110 -1.23 -7.16 6.04
C MET A 110 -2.70 -6.80 5.81
N SER A 111 -3.60 -7.78 5.70
CA SER A 111 -5.03 -7.52 5.52
C SER A 111 -5.62 -6.74 6.70
N TRP A 112 -5.27 -7.14 7.94
CA TRP A 112 -5.67 -6.39 9.12
C TRP A 112 -5.21 -4.94 9.08
N THR A 113 -3.95 -4.69 8.73
CA THR A 113 -3.40 -3.33 8.70
C THR A 113 -4.10 -2.46 7.65
N TYR A 114 -4.33 -2.98 6.43
CA TYR A 114 -4.98 -2.25 5.35
C TYR A 114 -6.44 -1.90 5.69
N TYR A 115 -7.21 -2.87 6.16
CA TYR A 115 -8.59 -2.65 6.59
C TYR A 115 -8.67 -1.69 7.76
N TYR A 116 -7.81 -1.91 8.77
CA TYR A 116 -7.81 -1.10 9.98
C TYR A 116 -7.39 0.34 9.73
N PHE A 117 -6.43 0.57 8.80
CA PHE A 117 -6.06 1.91 8.36
C PHE A 117 -7.26 2.64 7.74
N CYS A 118 -7.91 2.03 6.74
CA CYS A 118 -9.10 2.62 6.11
C CYS A 118 -10.22 2.85 7.13
N TYR A 119 -10.49 1.88 8.00
CA TYR A 119 -11.49 2.00 9.07
C TYR A 119 -11.20 3.14 10.04
N LYS A 120 -9.94 3.38 10.38
CA LYS A 120 -9.54 4.42 11.32
C LYS A 120 -9.54 5.82 10.71
N PHE A 121 -9.12 5.95 9.46
CA PHE A 121 -8.91 7.25 8.85
C PHE A 121 -10.07 7.71 7.95
N ALA A 122 -10.93 6.82 7.45
CA ALA A 122 -12.06 7.26 6.65
C ALA A 122 -13.08 8.02 7.50
N PRO A 123 -13.44 9.27 7.12
CA PRO A 123 -14.54 9.99 7.74
C PRO A 123 -15.88 9.26 7.52
N LYS A 124 -16.83 9.44 8.43
CA LYS A 124 -18.14 8.77 8.40
C LYS A 124 -18.94 9.07 7.14
N LYS A 125 -18.82 10.30 6.62
CA LYS A 125 -19.59 10.77 5.46
C LYS A 125 -18.86 10.61 4.12
N SER A 126 -17.69 9.95 4.10
CA SER A 126 -16.94 9.65 2.88
C SER A 126 -17.65 8.60 2.03
N SER A 127 -17.38 8.60 0.74
CA SER A 127 -17.79 7.50 -0.14
C SER A 127 -16.94 6.26 0.10
N SER A 128 -17.57 5.10 0.26
CA SER A 128 -16.88 3.83 0.41
C SER A 128 -16.48 3.19 -0.94
N ILE A 129 -16.97 3.70 -2.07
CA ILE A 129 -16.73 3.13 -3.41
C ILE A 129 -15.24 2.85 -3.69
N PRO A 130 -14.28 3.75 -3.36
CA PRO A 130 -12.88 3.50 -3.64
C PRO A 130 -12.28 2.29 -2.89
N PHE A 131 -12.88 1.84 -1.79
CA PHE A 131 -12.39 0.67 -1.05
C PHE A 131 -12.50 -0.64 -1.83
N PHE A 132 -13.25 -0.66 -2.93
CA PHE A 132 -13.17 -1.73 -3.90
C PHE A 132 -11.72 -1.97 -4.39
N LEU A 133 -10.97 -0.89 -4.63
CA LEU A 133 -9.59 -0.95 -5.10
C LEU A 133 -8.58 -1.35 -4.00
N LEU A 134 -8.99 -1.40 -2.74
CA LEU A 134 -8.08 -1.81 -1.66
C LEU A 134 -7.57 -3.24 -1.88
N PHE A 135 -8.39 -4.10 -2.47
CA PHE A 135 -7.98 -5.45 -2.82
C PHE A 135 -6.85 -5.48 -3.86
N PHE A 136 -6.77 -4.52 -4.76
CA PHE A 136 -5.65 -4.43 -5.70
C PHE A 136 -4.31 -4.25 -4.98
N LEU A 137 -4.24 -3.38 -3.96
CA LEU A 137 -3.04 -3.25 -3.13
C LEU A 137 -2.66 -4.58 -2.47
N TYR A 138 -3.66 -5.28 -1.92
CA TYR A 138 -3.43 -6.57 -1.29
C TYR A 138 -2.98 -7.65 -2.28
N LEU A 139 -3.56 -7.67 -3.48
CA LEU A 139 -3.18 -8.58 -4.56
C LEU A 139 -1.70 -8.39 -4.96
N ARG A 140 -1.21 -7.15 -4.94
CA ARG A 140 0.21 -6.85 -5.19
C ARG A 140 1.15 -7.50 -4.18
N SER A 141 0.68 -7.80 -2.97
CA SER A 141 1.49 -8.51 -1.97
C SER A 141 1.88 -9.95 -2.37
N PHE A 142 1.17 -10.54 -3.34
CA PHE A 142 1.50 -11.88 -3.86
C PHE A 142 2.80 -11.87 -4.67
N CYS A 143 3.10 -10.72 -5.31
CA CYS A 143 4.31 -10.51 -6.12
C CYS A 143 5.39 -9.71 -5.39
N SER A 144 5.10 -9.15 -4.23
CA SER A 144 6.00 -8.24 -3.52
C SER A 144 5.75 -8.26 -2.00
N LEU A 145 5.89 -9.44 -1.43
CA LEU A 145 5.55 -9.69 -0.02
C LEU A 145 6.31 -8.73 0.93
N ARG A 146 7.63 -8.57 0.77
CA ARG A 146 8.44 -7.67 1.63
C ARG A 146 7.99 -6.21 1.53
N SER A 147 7.80 -5.71 0.31
CA SER A 147 7.36 -4.32 0.10
C SER A 147 6.01 -4.07 0.76
N ASN A 148 5.06 -5.00 0.62
CA ASN A 148 3.73 -4.87 1.21
C ASN A 148 3.72 -5.07 2.72
N PHE A 149 4.61 -5.89 3.26
CA PHE A 149 4.82 -5.97 4.70
C PHE A 149 5.44 -4.66 5.25
N CYS A 150 6.40 -4.07 4.53
CA CYS A 150 6.95 -2.75 4.81
C CYS A 150 5.84 -1.67 4.81
N ILE A 151 4.96 -1.66 3.80
CA ILE A 151 3.78 -0.78 3.73
C ILE A 151 2.92 -0.94 4.99
N SER A 152 2.67 -2.18 5.40
CA SER A 152 1.86 -2.47 6.60
C SER A 152 2.46 -1.88 7.86
N LEU A 153 3.78 -1.92 8.04
CA LEU A 153 4.46 -1.29 9.19
C LEU A 153 4.34 0.24 9.16
N ILE A 154 4.47 0.86 7.97
CA ILE A 154 4.30 2.31 7.83
C ILE A 154 2.87 2.72 8.15
N LEU A 155 1.87 2.02 7.60
CA LEU A 155 0.46 2.28 7.89
C LEU A 155 0.14 2.08 9.38
N LEU A 156 0.70 1.06 10.03
CA LEU A 156 0.56 0.85 11.46
C LEU A 156 1.19 2.00 12.27
N GLY A 157 2.35 2.49 11.84
CA GLY A 157 2.97 3.68 12.42
C GLY A 157 2.09 4.92 12.29
N LEU A 158 1.46 5.13 11.12
CA LEU A 158 0.51 6.23 10.90
C LEU A 158 -0.74 6.10 11.80
N ILE A 159 -1.27 4.90 11.98
CA ILE A 159 -2.36 4.63 12.94
C ILE A 159 -1.89 4.98 14.36
N GLY A 160 -0.71 4.55 14.73
CA GLY A 160 -0.11 4.83 16.03
C GLY A 160 0.11 6.34 16.27
N LEU A 161 0.53 7.09 15.24
CA LEU A 161 0.69 8.54 15.31
C LEU A 161 -0.61 9.24 15.71
N PHE A 162 -1.73 8.76 15.18
CA PHE A 162 -3.04 9.34 15.51
C PHE A 162 -3.48 9.05 16.95
N TYR A 163 -3.19 7.84 17.45
CA TYR A 163 -3.71 7.37 18.75
C TYR A 163 -2.69 7.42 19.90
N LEU A 164 -1.43 7.05 19.64
CA LEU A 164 -0.43 6.87 20.69
C LEU A 164 0.35 8.14 21.02
N LYS A 165 0.48 9.08 20.07
CA LYS A 165 1.25 10.34 20.22
C LYS A 165 2.66 10.16 20.83
N ASN A 166 3.32 9.05 20.58
CA ASN A 166 4.49 8.57 21.31
C ASN A 166 5.61 8.22 20.32
N TYR A 167 6.87 8.28 20.75
CA TYR A 167 8.06 7.90 19.95
C TYR A 167 8.04 6.44 19.48
N LYS A 168 7.31 5.54 20.15
CA LYS A 168 7.11 4.15 19.70
C LYS A 168 6.56 4.06 18.27
N VAL A 169 5.82 5.06 17.83
CA VAL A 169 5.34 5.19 16.44
C VAL A 169 6.50 5.24 15.47
N TYR A 170 7.55 5.99 15.79
CA TYR A 170 8.75 6.08 14.97
C TYR A 170 9.48 4.74 14.91
N LEU A 171 9.59 4.03 16.05
CA LEU A 171 10.20 2.70 16.08
C LEU A 171 9.48 1.72 15.13
N ILE A 172 8.13 1.70 15.17
CA ILE A 172 7.31 0.84 14.29
C ILE A 172 7.53 1.22 12.82
N THR A 173 7.50 2.52 12.50
CA THR A 173 7.62 2.97 11.10
C THR A 173 9.04 2.77 10.58
N PHE A 174 10.06 3.12 11.35
CA PHE A 174 11.43 2.95 10.91
C PHE A 174 11.89 1.48 10.91
N SER A 175 11.24 0.57 11.67
CA SER A 175 11.50 -0.86 11.53
C SER A 175 11.14 -1.40 10.13
N SER A 176 10.29 -0.68 9.37
CA SER A 176 10.00 -0.99 7.98
C SER A 176 11.25 -1.00 7.08
N VAL A 177 12.27 -0.19 7.42
CA VAL A 177 13.57 -0.13 6.70
C VAL A 177 14.31 -1.47 6.83
N LEU A 178 14.17 -2.13 7.98
CA LEU A 178 14.81 -3.44 8.24
C LEU A 178 14.09 -4.60 7.52
N VAL A 179 12.85 -4.34 7.02
CA VAL A 179 12.09 -5.28 6.18
C VAL A 179 12.37 -5.03 4.70
N HIS A 180 12.51 -3.76 4.31
CA HIS A 180 12.78 -3.36 2.95
C HIS A 180 13.44 -1.97 2.93
N LYS A 181 14.64 -1.88 2.35
CA LYS A 181 15.46 -0.64 2.35
C LYS A 181 14.70 0.59 1.82
N ALA A 182 13.84 0.42 0.80
CA ALA A 182 12.99 1.50 0.29
C ALA A 182 12.08 2.11 1.37
N GLY A 183 11.78 1.38 2.44
CA GLY A 183 11.00 1.87 3.59
C GLY A 183 11.53 3.17 4.18
N LEU A 184 12.84 3.45 4.06
CA LEU A 184 13.43 4.69 4.57
C LEU A 184 12.79 5.94 3.94
N VAL A 185 12.64 5.96 2.63
CA VAL A 185 12.04 7.09 1.89
C VAL A 185 10.60 7.32 2.35
N PHE A 186 9.84 6.25 2.50
CA PHE A 186 8.41 6.34 2.84
C PHE A 186 8.17 6.56 4.34
N ALA A 187 9.08 6.11 5.22
CA ALA A 187 9.04 6.39 6.66
C ALA A 187 9.18 7.89 6.97
N MET A 188 9.77 8.66 6.07
CA MET A 188 9.88 10.12 6.19
C MET A 188 8.52 10.85 6.20
N VAL A 189 7.42 10.16 5.91
CA VAL A 189 6.06 10.69 6.12
C VAL A 189 5.82 11.12 7.57
N LEU A 190 6.38 10.43 8.56
CA LEU A 190 6.19 10.79 9.97
C LEU A 190 6.80 12.17 10.32
N PRO A 191 8.10 12.43 10.09
CA PRO A 191 8.64 13.76 10.33
C PRO A 191 7.95 14.83 9.47
N PHE A 192 7.59 14.54 8.21
CA PHE A 192 6.78 15.43 7.40
C PHE A 192 5.47 15.82 8.08
N LEU A 193 4.70 14.85 8.57
CA LEU A 193 3.46 15.11 9.28
C LEU A 193 3.68 15.93 10.56
N GLN A 194 4.77 15.71 11.30
CA GLN A 194 5.08 16.52 12.50
C GLN A 194 5.33 17.99 12.17
N VAL A 195 6.01 18.27 11.06
CA VAL A 195 6.29 19.64 10.62
C VAL A 195 5.03 20.33 10.11
N PHE A 196 4.18 19.64 9.36
CA PHE A 196 3.07 20.25 8.63
C PHE A 196 1.69 20.06 9.28
N LYS A 197 1.53 19.25 10.33
CA LYS A 197 0.23 18.95 10.96
C LYS A 197 -0.56 20.18 11.44
N LYS A 198 0.13 21.29 11.70
CA LYS A 198 -0.51 22.56 12.13
C LYS A 198 -0.64 23.58 11.00
N ARG A 199 -0.19 23.24 9.78
CA ARG A 199 -0.13 24.19 8.66
C ARG A 199 -1.18 23.84 7.61
N LYS A 200 -1.94 24.83 7.16
CA LYS A 200 -2.80 24.71 5.99
C LYS A 200 -1.95 24.90 4.74
N LEU A 201 -1.50 23.80 4.14
CA LEU A 201 -0.72 23.85 2.90
C LEU A 201 -1.55 24.48 1.78
N SER A 202 -1.05 25.56 1.20
CA SER A 202 -1.62 26.17 0.00
C SER A 202 -1.15 25.44 -1.26
N VAL A 203 -1.87 25.58 -2.37
CA VAL A 203 -1.49 24.96 -3.65
C VAL A 203 -0.08 25.40 -4.10
N PRO A 204 0.30 26.70 -4.05
CA PRO A 204 1.67 27.12 -4.37
C PRO A 204 2.73 26.45 -3.49
N MET A 205 2.45 26.28 -2.20
CA MET A 205 3.37 25.60 -1.28
C MET A 205 3.54 24.12 -1.64
N VAL A 206 2.48 23.44 -2.05
CA VAL A 206 2.55 22.03 -2.51
C VAL A 206 3.36 21.94 -3.79
N ILE A 207 3.16 22.84 -4.75
CA ILE A 207 3.95 22.91 -5.98
C ILE A 207 5.44 23.12 -5.64
N ALA A 208 5.75 24.06 -4.75
CA ALA A 208 7.12 24.30 -4.31
C ALA A 208 7.75 23.05 -3.66
N LEU A 209 7.00 22.32 -2.81
CA LEU A 209 7.46 21.08 -2.21
C LEU A 209 7.75 19.99 -3.25
N ILE A 210 6.87 19.85 -4.27
CA ILE A 210 7.09 18.89 -5.38
C ILE A 210 8.34 19.29 -6.17
N THR A 211 8.53 20.57 -6.46
CA THR A 211 9.73 21.06 -7.16
C THR A 211 11.01 20.79 -6.36
N ILE A 212 11.01 21.08 -5.06
CA ILE A 212 12.15 20.82 -4.16
C ILE A 212 12.43 19.30 -4.12
N SER A 213 11.41 18.45 -4.00
CA SER A 213 11.63 17.02 -4.00
C SER A 213 12.19 16.48 -5.32
N SER A 214 11.80 17.07 -6.45
CA SER A 214 12.35 16.73 -7.78
C SER A 214 13.84 17.07 -7.87
N LEU A 215 14.23 18.28 -7.42
CA LEU A 215 15.62 18.70 -7.39
C LEU A 215 16.45 17.81 -6.47
N LEU A 216 15.95 17.55 -5.26
CA LEU A 216 16.61 16.67 -4.29
C LEU A 216 16.77 15.25 -4.84
N ALA A 217 15.76 14.70 -5.48
CA ALA A 217 15.83 13.37 -6.09
C ALA A 217 16.90 13.31 -7.19
N SER A 218 17.02 14.34 -8.03
CA SER A 218 18.04 14.41 -9.08
C SER A 218 19.47 14.48 -8.50
N VAL A 219 19.65 15.20 -7.39
CA VAL A 219 20.94 15.25 -6.68
C VAL A 219 21.25 13.90 -6.04
N LEU A 220 20.28 13.31 -5.33
CA LEU A 220 20.44 12.00 -4.70
C LEU A 220 20.71 10.89 -5.72
N GLN A 221 20.06 10.92 -6.87
CA GLN A 221 20.34 9.97 -7.96
C GLN A 221 21.80 10.05 -8.42
N ARG A 222 22.34 11.26 -8.62
CA ARG A 222 23.74 11.44 -9.02
C ARG A 222 24.72 10.90 -7.97
N ILE A 223 24.48 11.23 -6.69
CA ILE A 223 25.29 10.74 -5.57
C ILE A 223 25.18 9.21 -5.48
N PHE A 224 23.96 8.68 -5.61
CA PHE A 224 23.70 7.25 -5.57
C PHE A 224 24.43 6.52 -6.70
N LEU A 225 24.28 6.97 -7.95
CA LEU A 225 24.96 6.37 -9.10
C LEU A 225 26.48 6.44 -8.99
N SER A 226 27.06 7.55 -8.51
CA SER A 226 28.50 7.65 -8.31
C SER A 226 29.01 6.72 -7.20
N SER A 227 28.26 6.59 -6.10
CA SER A 227 28.63 5.71 -4.98
C SER A 227 28.45 4.21 -5.30
N PHE A 228 27.54 3.88 -6.22
CA PHE A 228 27.27 2.49 -6.61
C PHE A 228 28.14 2.02 -7.78
N ALA A 229 28.69 2.92 -8.57
CA ALA A 229 29.68 2.54 -9.60
C ALA A 229 30.94 1.92 -8.99
N ASP A 230 31.26 2.29 -7.74
CA ASP A 230 32.47 1.86 -7.03
C ASP A 230 32.22 0.74 -6.00
N ALA A 231 30.97 0.37 -5.72
CA ALA A 231 30.64 -0.61 -4.69
C ALA A 231 30.13 -1.94 -5.29
N ASP A 232 30.74 -3.04 -4.86
CA ASP A 232 30.29 -4.40 -5.17
C ASP A 232 29.01 -4.74 -4.37
N LEU A 233 27.88 -4.22 -4.81
CA LEU A 233 26.59 -4.26 -4.10
C LEU A 233 25.68 -5.45 -4.48
N GLY A 234 26.25 -6.53 -4.97
CA GLY A 234 25.50 -7.74 -5.36
C GLY A 234 24.66 -7.54 -6.65
N GLY A 235 24.67 -8.53 -7.54
CA GLY A 235 24.18 -8.42 -8.92
C GLY A 235 22.75 -7.94 -9.14
N ALA A 236 21.84 -8.04 -8.14
CA ALA A 236 20.47 -7.57 -8.27
C ALA A 236 20.34 -6.04 -8.30
N TYR A 237 21.19 -5.30 -7.58
CA TYR A 237 21.18 -3.83 -7.61
C TYR A 237 21.96 -3.27 -8.80
N GLN A 238 22.96 -4.00 -9.30
CA GLN A 238 23.66 -3.64 -10.53
C GLN A 238 22.77 -3.75 -11.76
N SER A 239 21.90 -4.77 -11.86
CA SER A 239 20.93 -4.86 -12.94
C SER A 239 19.91 -3.72 -12.91
N TYR A 240 19.42 -3.32 -11.73
CA TYR A 240 18.52 -2.16 -11.61
C TYR A 240 19.24 -0.84 -11.98
N ALA A 241 20.51 -0.69 -11.65
CA ALA A 241 21.27 0.50 -12.02
C ALA A 241 21.55 0.54 -13.53
N SER A 242 21.91 -0.57 -14.16
CA SER A 242 22.14 -0.67 -15.61
C SER A 242 20.84 -0.46 -16.41
N GLU A 243 19.74 -1.08 -16.02
CA GLU A 243 18.42 -0.87 -16.64
C GLU A 243 17.97 0.61 -16.52
N SER A 244 18.27 1.28 -15.42
CA SER A 244 17.94 2.70 -15.25
C SER A 244 18.82 3.63 -16.12
N LEU A 245 20.03 3.20 -16.47
CA LEU A 245 20.95 3.94 -17.34
C LEU A 245 20.67 3.72 -18.83
N GLU A 246 20.21 2.52 -19.21
CA GLU A 246 19.89 2.18 -20.59
C GLU A 246 18.53 2.72 -21.10
N GLY A 247 17.74 3.34 -20.22
CA GLY A 247 16.66 4.28 -20.58
C GLY A 247 15.43 3.71 -21.29
N GLY A 248 15.35 2.40 -21.54
CA GLY A 248 14.34 1.89 -22.49
C GLY A 248 12.99 1.49 -21.89
N GLY A 249 12.98 0.67 -20.86
CA GLY A 249 11.72 0.01 -20.44
C GLY A 249 10.94 0.69 -19.32
N PHE A 250 11.63 1.39 -18.42
CA PHE A 250 11.02 2.00 -17.25
C PHE A 250 10.19 3.24 -17.59
N PHE A 251 10.69 4.10 -18.47
CA PHE A 251 10.03 5.35 -18.85
C PHE A 251 8.68 5.11 -19.53
N ASP A 252 8.53 4.03 -20.30
CA ASP A 252 7.28 3.72 -21.01
C ASP A 252 6.12 3.35 -20.09
N ASN A 253 6.39 2.90 -18.88
CA ASN A 253 5.36 2.45 -17.95
C ASN A 253 5.20 3.31 -16.70
N ALA A 254 6.23 4.06 -16.28
CA ALA A 254 6.21 4.85 -15.04
C ALA A 254 5.11 5.92 -15.02
N TRP A 255 4.86 6.60 -16.14
CA TRP A 255 3.78 7.60 -16.25
C TRP A 255 2.39 6.98 -16.07
N LYS A 256 2.18 5.74 -16.54
CA LYS A 256 0.89 5.01 -16.39
C LYS A 256 0.61 4.70 -14.92
N ILE A 257 1.68 4.40 -14.18
CA ILE A 257 1.60 4.15 -12.74
C ILE A 257 1.29 5.45 -12.00
N ALA A 258 1.92 6.55 -12.38
CA ALA A 258 1.70 7.85 -11.76
C ALA A 258 0.35 8.49 -12.12
N MET A 259 -0.33 8.04 -13.19
CA MET A 259 -1.60 8.63 -13.66
C MET A 259 -2.67 8.70 -12.58
N GLU A 260 -2.82 7.63 -11.78
CA GLU A 260 -3.81 7.60 -10.70
C GLU A 260 -3.49 8.61 -9.60
N GLN A 261 -2.20 8.71 -9.21
CA GLN A 261 -1.74 9.70 -8.24
C GLN A 261 -1.97 11.12 -8.78
N MET A 262 -1.59 11.37 -10.04
CA MET A 262 -1.78 12.66 -10.67
C MET A 262 -3.25 13.03 -10.82
N ALA A 263 -4.12 12.09 -11.24
CA ALA A 263 -5.55 12.30 -11.36
C ALA A 263 -6.17 12.71 -10.01
N LEU A 264 -5.83 11.98 -8.92
CA LEU A 264 -6.28 12.36 -7.58
C LEU A 264 -5.74 13.73 -7.17
N GLY A 265 -4.46 14.00 -7.42
CA GLY A 265 -3.83 15.28 -7.10
C GLY A 265 -4.54 16.44 -7.77
N VAL A 266 -4.75 16.32 -9.08
CA VAL A 266 -5.47 17.33 -9.89
C VAL A 266 -6.87 17.55 -9.33
N LEU A 267 -7.67 16.48 -9.17
CA LEU A 267 -9.05 16.61 -8.65
C LEU A 267 -9.09 17.15 -7.23
N MET A 268 -8.17 16.76 -6.37
CA MET A 268 -8.06 17.24 -5.00
C MET A 268 -7.74 18.74 -4.97
N PHE A 269 -6.77 19.21 -5.75
CA PHE A 269 -6.36 20.61 -5.76
C PHE A 269 -7.40 21.52 -6.42
N PHE A 270 -8.01 21.09 -7.53
CA PHE A 270 -9.11 21.85 -8.14
C PHE A 270 -10.32 21.98 -7.21
N ASN A 271 -10.60 20.97 -6.38
CA ASN A 271 -11.72 20.97 -5.44
C ASN A 271 -11.35 21.38 -4.03
N ILE A 272 -10.13 21.83 -3.75
CA ILE A 272 -9.64 22.05 -2.38
C ILE A 272 -10.50 22.99 -1.55
N LYS A 273 -11.09 24.02 -2.17
CA LYS A 273 -12.00 24.96 -1.49
C LYS A 273 -13.27 24.24 -1.01
N ASN A 274 -13.88 23.42 -1.87
CA ASN A 274 -15.09 22.66 -1.55
C ASN A 274 -14.79 21.56 -0.50
N LEU A 275 -13.66 20.88 -0.63
CA LEU A 275 -13.20 19.91 0.34
C LEU A 275 -13.02 20.52 1.72
N ARG A 276 -12.31 21.65 1.83
CA ARG A 276 -12.10 22.34 3.12
C ARG A 276 -13.41 22.83 3.73
N ARG A 277 -14.31 23.43 2.93
CA ARG A 277 -15.64 23.82 3.41
C ARG A 277 -16.43 22.62 3.95
N ARG A 278 -16.34 21.47 3.28
CA ARG A 278 -16.97 20.25 3.76
C ARG A 278 -16.34 19.75 5.07
N TRP A 279 -15.00 19.78 5.20
CA TRP A 279 -14.31 19.35 6.43
C TRP A 279 -14.62 20.23 7.63
N GLU A 280 -14.96 21.48 7.43
CA GLU A 280 -15.45 22.38 8.49
C GLU A 280 -16.80 21.92 9.07
N THR A 281 -17.56 21.10 8.34
CA THR A 281 -18.83 20.51 8.83
C THR A 281 -18.64 19.18 9.58
N PHE A 282 -17.43 18.67 9.68
CA PHE A 282 -17.12 17.44 10.39
C PHE A 282 -16.94 17.71 11.89
N ASP A 283 -17.14 16.63 12.69
CA ASP A 283 -16.68 16.68 14.06
C ASP A 283 -15.14 16.77 14.13
N GLU A 284 -14.61 17.17 15.28
CA GLU A 284 -13.17 17.41 15.44
C GLU A 284 -12.32 16.15 15.19
N VAL A 285 -12.89 14.95 15.39
CA VAL A 285 -12.20 13.67 15.17
C VAL A 285 -12.09 13.38 13.69
N ASP A 286 -13.18 13.47 12.94
CA ASP A 286 -13.20 13.21 11.50
C ASP A 286 -12.44 14.32 10.73
N LYS A 287 -12.51 15.56 11.19
CA LYS A 287 -11.71 16.66 10.64
C LYS A 287 -10.22 16.36 10.76
N LYS A 288 -9.76 15.97 11.94
CA LYS A 288 -8.37 15.61 12.17
C LYS A 288 -7.93 14.40 11.34
N ARG A 289 -8.78 13.38 11.17
CA ARG A 289 -8.51 12.21 10.34
C ARG A 289 -8.23 12.62 8.90
N ILE A 290 -9.12 13.43 8.32
CA ILE A 290 -8.99 13.83 6.91
C ILE A 290 -7.86 14.82 6.68
N GLU A 291 -7.55 15.70 7.63
CA GLU A 291 -6.38 16.57 7.55
C GLU A 291 -5.07 15.76 7.51
N ILE A 292 -4.96 14.70 8.29
CA ILE A 292 -3.82 13.79 8.24
C ILE A 292 -3.76 13.07 6.89
N ILE A 293 -4.87 12.54 6.40
CA ILE A 293 -4.93 11.88 5.08
C ILE A 293 -4.55 12.85 3.96
N TYR A 294 -5.01 14.09 4.03
CA TYR A 294 -4.62 15.13 3.08
C TYR A 294 -3.09 15.34 3.06
N LEU A 295 -2.47 15.45 4.22
CA LEU A 295 -1.02 15.62 4.33
C LEU A 295 -0.26 14.39 3.83
N ILE A 296 -0.76 13.17 4.11
CA ILE A 296 -0.17 11.94 3.57
C ILE A 296 -0.25 11.94 2.04
N CYS A 297 -1.39 12.33 1.45
CA CYS A 297 -1.52 12.44 0.00
C CYS A 297 -0.60 13.52 -0.59
N VAL A 298 -0.42 14.66 0.09
CA VAL A 298 0.54 15.68 -0.35
C VAL A 298 1.96 15.12 -0.34
N PHE A 299 2.34 14.39 0.72
CA PHE A 299 3.63 13.71 0.78
C PHE A 299 3.79 12.68 -0.34
N ASP A 300 2.77 11.88 -0.59
CA ASP A 300 2.74 10.91 -1.69
C ASP A 300 2.95 11.57 -3.06
N PHE A 301 2.33 12.74 -3.31
CA PHE A 301 2.55 13.50 -4.55
C PHE A 301 3.96 14.07 -4.66
N MET A 302 4.57 14.48 -3.55
CA MET A 302 5.98 14.89 -3.53
C MET A 302 6.92 13.74 -3.92
N LEU A 303 6.53 12.49 -3.66
CA LEU A 303 7.31 11.31 -4.01
C LEU A 303 7.15 10.86 -5.47
N ILE A 304 6.20 11.39 -6.24
CA ILE A 304 6.05 11.04 -7.66
C ILE A 304 7.37 11.25 -8.43
N PRO A 305 7.98 12.44 -8.41
CA PRO A 305 9.26 12.65 -9.09
C PRO A 305 10.40 11.83 -8.46
N VAL A 306 10.39 11.61 -7.14
CA VAL A 306 11.40 10.77 -6.47
C VAL A 306 11.29 9.32 -6.96
N ASN A 307 10.10 8.75 -6.98
CA ASN A 307 9.86 7.40 -7.47
C ASN A 307 10.27 7.24 -8.94
N TYR A 308 10.02 8.26 -9.75
CA TYR A 308 10.37 8.30 -11.16
C TYR A 308 11.88 8.40 -11.38
N ILE A 309 12.53 9.40 -10.77
CA ILE A 309 13.97 9.68 -10.95
C ILE A 309 14.83 8.55 -10.36
N MET A 310 14.46 8.02 -9.18
CA MET A 310 15.20 6.96 -8.50
C MET A 310 14.75 5.54 -8.89
N SER A 311 13.88 5.39 -9.88
CA SER A 311 13.37 4.10 -10.36
C SER A 311 12.80 3.21 -9.25
N ILE A 312 12.12 3.81 -8.26
CA ILE A 312 11.46 3.06 -7.18
C ILE A 312 10.12 2.52 -7.69
N TRP A 313 10.15 1.38 -8.36
CA TRP A 313 9.04 0.76 -9.07
C TRP A 313 7.73 0.61 -8.27
N ARG A 314 7.84 0.35 -6.97
CA ARG A 314 6.69 0.08 -6.09
C ARG A 314 6.35 1.26 -5.19
N GLY A 315 7.00 2.39 -5.38
CA GLY A 315 6.79 3.58 -4.54
C GLY A 315 5.34 4.04 -4.50
N TYR A 316 4.62 3.91 -5.61
CA TYR A 316 3.20 4.29 -5.70
C TYR A 316 2.26 3.44 -4.83
N GLU A 317 2.68 2.26 -4.35
CA GLU A 317 1.85 1.39 -3.50
C GLU A 317 1.79 1.86 -2.05
N PHE A 318 2.82 2.58 -1.56
CA PHE A 318 3.02 2.85 -0.14
C PHE A 318 1.87 3.63 0.53
N PHE A 319 1.32 4.61 -0.14
CA PHE A 319 0.21 5.41 0.39
C PHE A 319 -1.12 5.16 -0.32
N TYR A 320 -1.23 4.04 -1.02
CA TYR A 320 -2.42 3.68 -1.77
C TYR A 320 -3.70 3.68 -0.91
N ALA A 321 -3.64 3.11 0.30
CA ALA A 321 -4.76 3.12 1.23
C ALA A 321 -5.21 4.54 1.61
N ALA A 322 -4.26 5.48 1.79
CA ALA A 322 -4.57 6.88 2.07
C ALA A 322 -5.23 7.57 0.85
N ARG A 323 -4.75 7.27 -0.37
CA ARG A 323 -5.39 7.76 -1.60
C ARG A 323 -6.83 7.28 -1.72
N LEU A 324 -7.13 6.03 -1.38
CA LEU A 324 -8.50 5.52 -1.42
C LEU A 324 -9.43 6.26 -0.45
N VAL A 325 -8.95 6.60 0.74
CA VAL A 325 -9.70 7.44 1.67
C VAL A 325 -9.93 8.83 1.08
N MET A 326 -8.92 9.45 0.47
CA MET A 326 -9.04 10.77 -0.16
C MET A 326 -9.96 10.73 -1.39
N TRP A 327 -9.90 9.69 -2.23
CA TRP A 327 -10.86 9.47 -3.31
C TRP A 327 -12.30 9.45 -2.79
N GLY A 328 -12.53 8.79 -1.63
CA GLY A 328 -13.83 8.78 -0.96
C GLY A 328 -14.34 10.19 -0.63
N GLU A 329 -13.45 11.10 -0.22
CA GLU A 329 -13.79 12.49 0.07
C GLU A 329 -14.02 13.32 -1.21
N VAL A 330 -13.18 13.16 -2.23
CA VAL A 330 -13.36 13.83 -3.52
C VAL A 330 -14.71 13.45 -4.14
N ILE A 331 -15.07 12.17 -4.15
CA ILE A 331 -16.37 11.69 -4.63
C ILE A 331 -17.50 12.27 -3.78
N ALA A 332 -17.39 12.23 -2.46
CA ALA A 332 -18.43 12.71 -1.55
C ALA A 332 -18.63 14.24 -1.59
N SER A 333 -17.59 14.99 -1.99
CA SER A 333 -17.66 16.45 -2.16
C SER A 333 -18.29 16.88 -3.49
N SER A 334 -18.36 15.99 -4.47
CA SER A 334 -18.89 16.29 -5.79
C SER A 334 -20.42 16.35 -5.78
N HIS A 335 -20.98 17.45 -6.30
CA HIS A 335 -22.42 17.59 -6.47
C HIS A 335 -23.01 16.56 -7.45
N ILE A 336 -22.24 16.17 -8.47
CA ILE A 336 -22.65 15.21 -9.49
C ILE A 336 -22.74 13.80 -8.89
N ALA A 337 -21.88 13.46 -7.93
CA ALA A 337 -21.88 12.15 -7.29
C ALA A 337 -23.08 11.89 -6.34
N LYS A 338 -24.03 12.84 -6.20
CA LYS A 338 -25.30 12.59 -5.54
C LYS A 338 -26.20 11.67 -6.34
N PHE A 339 -26.07 11.66 -7.67
CA PHE A 339 -26.90 10.81 -8.55
C PHE A 339 -26.43 9.36 -8.50
N ARG A 340 -27.41 8.42 -8.38
CA ARG A 340 -27.12 6.99 -8.33
C ARG A 340 -26.36 6.49 -9.56
N ILE A 341 -26.75 6.97 -10.74
CA ILE A 341 -26.11 6.63 -12.02
C ILE A 341 -24.64 7.00 -12.04
N VAL A 342 -24.29 8.20 -11.53
CA VAL A 342 -22.91 8.66 -11.47
C VAL A 342 -22.08 7.79 -10.52
N LYS A 343 -22.64 7.38 -9.37
CA LYS A 343 -21.97 6.43 -8.46
C LYS A 343 -21.73 5.08 -9.13
N LEU A 344 -22.68 4.59 -9.92
CA LEU A 344 -22.53 3.35 -10.67
C LEU A 344 -21.44 3.47 -11.73
N LEU A 345 -21.39 4.58 -12.46
CA LEU A 345 -20.34 4.84 -13.45
C LEU A 345 -18.95 4.96 -12.81
N ILE A 346 -18.84 5.62 -11.66
CA ILE A 346 -17.58 5.69 -10.89
C ILE A 346 -17.15 4.28 -10.44
N PHE A 347 -18.09 3.48 -9.94
CA PHE A 347 -17.81 2.11 -9.54
C PHE A 347 -17.36 1.26 -10.75
N ALA A 348 -18.08 1.35 -11.88
CA ALA A 348 -17.71 0.66 -13.11
C ALA A 348 -16.31 1.08 -13.61
N ALA A 349 -15.96 2.36 -13.49
CA ALA A 349 -14.62 2.85 -13.83
C ALA A 349 -13.54 2.25 -12.90
N PHE A 350 -13.80 2.10 -11.60
CA PHE A 350 -12.87 1.44 -10.69
C PHE A 350 -12.74 -0.07 -10.97
N VAL A 351 -13.83 -0.73 -11.35
CA VAL A 351 -13.78 -2.14 -11.78
C VAL A 351 -12.93 -2.27 -13.04
N ALA A 352 -13.19 -1.46 -14.06
CA ALA A 352 -12.43 -1.44 -15.29
C ALA A 352 -10.94 -1.14 -15.03
N TRP A 353 -10.65 -0.18 -14.16
CA TRP A 353 -9.29 0.15 -13.75
C TRP A 353 -8.58 -1.02 -13.06
N MET A 354 -9.25 -1.71 -12.14
CA MET A 354 -8.68 -2.89 -11.48
C MET A 354 -8.39 -4.02 -12.49
N ILE A 355 -9.35 -4.31 -13.39
CA ILE A 355 -9.17 -5.30 -14.45
C ILE A 355 -7.96 -4.95 -15.30
N PHE A 356 -7.92 -3.72 -15.82
CA PHE A 356 -6.81 -3.23 -16.64
C PHE A 356 -5.45 -3.36 -15.93
N ARG A 357 -5.39 -3.02 -14.64
CA ARG A 357 -4.16 -3.11 -13.85
C ARG A 357 -3.73 -4.57 -13.64
N VAL A 358 -4.65 -5.47 -13.33
CA VAL A 358 -4.36 -6.90 -13.14
C VAL A 358 -3.91 -7.54 -14.45
N GLU A 359 -4.58 -7.25 -15.56
CA GLU A 359 -4.22 -7.80 -16.88
C GLU A 359 -2.85 -7.31 -17.35
N ARG A 360 -2.55 -6.03 -17.14
CA ARG A 360 -1.23 -5.47 -17.51
C ARG A 360 -0.06 -6.04 -16.71
N THR A 361 -0.31 -6.47 -15.48
CA THR A 361 0.73 -7.05 -14.62
C THR A 361 0.72 -8.58 -14.64
N TYR A 362 -0.11 -9.16 -15.47
CA TYR A 362 -0.38 -10.60 -15.49
C TYR A 362 0.85 -11.43 -15.81
N GLU A 363 1.56 -11.13 -16.88
CA GLU A 363 2.71 -11.92 -17.35
C GLU A 363 3.87 -11.87 -16.35
N ASP A 364 4.18 -10.69 -15.80
CA ASP A 364 5.30 -10.49 -14.88
C ASP A 364 4.99 -10.94 -13.45
N SER A 365 3.70 -11.02 -13.09
CA SER A 365 3.30 -11.19 -11.70
C SER A 365 2.80 -12.58 -11.33
N ALA A 366 2.57 -13.45 -12.31
CA ALA A 366 2.02 -14.81 -12.13
C ALA A 366 0.74 -14.83 -11.25
N LEU A 367 -0.10 -13.79 -11.36
CA LEU A 367 -1.34 -13.67 -10.59
C LEU A 367 -2.48 -14.48 -11.19
N MET A 368 -2.41 -14.81 -12.47
CA MET A 368 -3.42 -15.57 -13.16
C MET A 368 -2.79 -16.79 -13.86
N PRO A 369 -3.49 -17.92 -13.93
CA PRO A 369 -4.77 -18.20 -13.26
C PRO A 369 -4.64 -18.29 -11.74
N TYR A 370 -5.73 -17.97 -11.01
CA TYR A 370 -5.80 -18.19 -9.57
C TYR A 370 -6.35 -19.58 -9.29
N PHE A 371 -5.62 -20.37 -8.52
CA PHE A 371 -6.05 -21.67 -8.02
C PHE A 371 -6.14 -21.66 -6.50
N PHE A 372 -7.26 -22.16 -5.98
CA PHE A 372 -7.47 -22.35 -4.56
C PHE A 372 -7.15 -23.80 -4.20
N GLU A 373 -6.09 -24.01 -3.44
CA GLU A 373 -5.51 -25.33 -3.23
C GLU A 373 -6.49 -26.36 -2.65
N PRO A 374 -7.34 -26.03 -1.65
CA PRO A 374 -8.33 -26.99 -1.14
C PRO A 374 -9.31 -27.51 -2.20
N LEU A 375 -9.54 -26.77 -3.29
CA LEU A 375 -10.45 -27.19 -4.37
C LEU A 375 -9.80 -28.11 -5.40
N GLN A 376 -8.48 -28.30 -5.34
CA GLN A 376 -7.77 -29.21 -6.26
C GLN A 376 -7.91 -30.68 -5.85
N TYR A 377 -8.39 -30.94 -4.62
CA TYR A 377 -8.55 -32.27 -4.07
C TYR A 377 -10.03 -32.69 -3.99
N ILE A 378 -10.95 -31.88 -4.52
CA ILE A 378 -12.37 -32.17 -4.71
C ILE A 378 -12.62 -32.50 -6.19
#